data_d1523c1f522bf82a64bd831effd03753
#
_entry.id   d1523c1f522bf82a64bd831effd03753
#
_cell.length_a   1.000
_cell.length_b   1.000
_cell.length_c   1.000
_cell.angle_alpha   90.00
_cell.angle_beta   90.00
_cell.angle_gamma   90.00
#
_symmetry.space_group_name_H-M   'P 1'
#
loop_
_entity.id
_entity.type
_entity.pdbx_description
1 polymer ?
#
loop_
_entity_poly.entity_id
_entity_poly.type
_entity_poly.pdbx_seq_one_letter_code
_entity_poly.pdbx_strand_id
1 'polypeptide(L)'
;AVEDYGQIGGHDVEVGTGLDDLCSADGGQAAAQTIVADEDVIGVIGTSCSGAATAASPLISAAGMVMISGSNTSPSLTSDLAGTAGPNYHVGYYRTAHNDLYQGQAAANFALDVLGVSSAAAIHDGDPYTEGLARAFADAFEAGGGTLTGFTAVNKGDTDMVPVLTEIAAGSPDMLFFPIFQPEGDFIIQQSATVSGLEGTIMMAADGLLNSNYLAVSETEGMYFSGPDIRYGTNY
;
A
#
# COMPACT_ATOMS: atom_id res chain seq x y z
N ALA A 1 -13.14 -19.43 11.45
CA ALA A 1 -14.30 -18.49 11.51
C ALA A 1 -15.49 -19.04 10.74
N VAL A 2 -15.40 -19.30 9.42
CA VAL A 2 -16.54 -19.82 8.64
C VAL A 2 -16.97 -21.20 9.16
N GLU A 3 -16.05 -22.12 9.33
CA GLU A 3 -16.32 -23.46 9.91
C GLU A 3 -16.93 -23.39 11.32
N ASP A 4 -16.46 -22.44 12.15
CA ASP A 4 -16.96 -22.28 13.52
C ASP A 4 -18.37 -21.68 13.55
N TYR A 5 -18.69 -20.83 12.57
CA TYR A 5 -20.00 -20.20 12.45
C TYR A 5 -21.05 -21.15 11.87
N GLY A 6 -20.64 -21.95 10.89
CA GLY A 6 -21.39 -23.07 10.30
C GLY A 6 -22.48 -22.62 9.34
N GLN A 7 -23.62 -22.09 9.85
CA GLN A 7 -24.79 -21.77 9.04
C GLN A 7 -25.23 -20.31 9.19
N ILE A 8 -25.67 -19.71 8.09
CA ILE A 8 -26.31 -18.40 8.08
C ILE A 8 -27.72 -18.54 7.54
N GLY A 9 -28.72 -18.20 8.35
CA GLY A 9 -30.14 -18.29 7.95
C GLY A 9 -30.60 -19.73 7.61
N GLY A 10 -29.91 -20.75 8.12
CA GLY A 10 -30.21 -22.16 7.85
C GLY A 10 -29.51 -22.73 6.61
N HIS A 11 -28.64 -21.94 5.97
CA HIS A 11 -27.81 -22.37 4.84
C HIS A 11 -26.38 -22.63 5.31
N ASP A 12 -25.79 -23.71 4.87
CA ASP A 12 -24.37 -23.99 5.07
C ASP A 12 -23.53 -22.94 4.32
N VAL A 13 -22.45 -22.49 4.95
CA VAL A 13 -21.51 -21.52 4.34
C VAL A 13 -20.15 -22.16 4.25
N GLU A 14 -19.58 -22.12 3.07
CA GLU A 14 -18.25 -22.65 2.78
C GLU A 14 -17.33 -21.55 2.23
N VAL A 15 -16.04 -21.72 2.43
CA VAL A 15 -15.03 -20.93 1.75
C VAL A 15 -14.75 -21.56 0.41
N GLY A 16 -15.01 -20.81 -0.66
CA GLY A 16 -14.74 -21.26 -2.03
C GLY A 16 -13.23 -21.36 -2.33
N THR A 17 -12.92 -21.70 -3.57
CA THR A 17 -11.52 -21.75 -4.04
C THR A 17 -10.94 -20.34 -4.08
N GLY A 18 -9.76 -20.18 -3.47
CA GLY A 18 -9.01 -18.93 -3.55
C GLY A 18 -8.53 -18.67 -4.98
N LEU A 19 -8.70 -17.44 -5.44
CA LEU A 19 -8.22 -16.96 -6.74
C LEU A 19 -7.04 -16.01 -6.51
N ASP A 20 -6.03 -16.09 -7.38
CA ASP A 20 -4.90 -15.18 -7.33
C ASP A 20 -5.21 -13.90 -8.11
N ASP A 21 -5.13 -12.76 -7.45
CA ASP A 21 -5.33 -11.44 -8.07
C ASP A 21 -4.03 -10.87 -8.68
N LEU A 22 -2.92 -11.61 -8.58
CA LEU A 22 -1.58 -11.25 -9.10
C LEU A 22 -1.10 -9.86 -8.63
N CYS A 23 -1.68 -9.33 -7.58
CA CYS A 23 -1.44 -7.96 -7.10
C CYS A 23 -1.52 -6.91 -8.26
N SER A 24 -2.47 -7.11 -9.18
CA SER A 24 -2.61 -6.30 -10.39
C SER A 24 -4.07 -6.04 -10.73
N ALA A 25 -4.34 -4.97 -11.48
CA ALA A 25 -5.67 -4.65 -11.95
C ALA A 25 -6.24 -5.77 -12.86
N ASP A 26 -5.43 -6.30 -13.77
CA ASP A 26 -5.83 -7.38 -14.67
C ASP A 26 -6.17 -8.67 -13.92
N GLY A 27 -5.34 -9.03 -12.94
CA GLY A 27 -5.59 -10.20 -12.09
C GLY A 27 -6.85 -10.03 -11.23
N GLY A 28 -7.03 -8.87 -10.62
CA GLY A 28 -8.24 -8.53 -9.86
C GLY A 28 -9.50 -8.58 -10.72
N GLN A 29 -9.44 -8.05 -11.93
CA GLN A 29 -10.55 -8.11 -12.90
C GLN A 29 -10.88 -9.56 -13.29
N ALA A 30 -9.88 -10.37 -13.61
CA ALA A 30 -10.08 -11.76 -14.00
C ALA A 30 -10.68 -12.60 -12.85
N ALA A 31 -10.16 -12.42 -11.63
CA ALA A 31 -10.71 -13.06 -10.44
C ALA A 31 -12.17 -12.65 -10.20
N ALA A 32 -12.48 -11.36 -10.28
CA ALA A 32 -13.84 -10.86 -10.11
C ALA A 32 -14.80 -11.40 -11.17
N GLN A 33 -14.39 -11.49 -12.43
CA GLN A 33 -15.21 -12.09 -13.49
C GLN A 33 -15.53 -13.56 -13.21
N THR A 34 -14.58 -14.31 -12.68
CA THR A 34 -14.79 -15.70 -12.27
C THR A 34 -15.79 -15.78 -11.12
N ILE A 35 -15.64 -14.93 -10.12
CA ILE A 35 -16.51 -14.88 -8.93
C ILE A 35 -17.96 -14.53 -9.32
N VAL A 36 -18.18 -13.49 -10.11
CA VAL A 36 -19.54 -13.06 -10.47
C VAL A 36 -20.26 -13.99 -11.43
N ALA A 37 -19.53 -14.91 -12.07
CA ALA A 37 -20.10 -15.96 -12.89
C ALA A 37 -20.61 -17.17 -12.10
N ASP A 38 -20.27 -17.28 -10.83
CA ASP A 38 -20.66 -18.35 -9.92
C ASP A 38 -21.84 -17.87 -9.06
N GLU A 39 -23.03 -18.42 -9.33
CA GLU A 39 -24.27 -18.04 -8.64
C GLU A 39 -24.31 -18.47 -7.16
N ASP A 40 -23.43 -19.37 -6.73
CA ASP A 40 -23.34 -19.84 -5.35
C ASP A 40 -22.48 -18.90 -4.48
N VAL A 41 -21.71 -17.97 -5.09
CA VAL A 41 -20.91 -17.00 -4.35
C VAL A 41 -21.75 -15.81 -3.89
N ILE A 42 -21.75 -15.56 -2.59
CA ILE A 42 -22.53 -14.47 -1.97
C ILE A 42 -21.68 -13.27 -1.51
N GLY A 43 -20.37 -13.44 -1.46
CA GLY A 43 -19.47 -12.38 -1.02
C GLY A 43 -18.00 -12.77 -1.17
N VAL A 44 -17.12 -11.80 -1.01
CA VAL A 44 -15.69 -11.91 -1.28
C VAL A 44 -14.87 -11.43 -0.09
N ILE A 45 -13.90 -12.22 0.33
CA ILE A 45 -12.82 -11.78 1.22
C ILE A 45 -11.58 -11.55 0.35
N GLY A 46 -11.18 -10.31 0.22
CA GLY A 46 -10.08 -9.88 -0.67
C GLY A 46 -10.36 -8.46 -1.21
N THR A 47 -9.52 -7.96 -2.09
CA THR A 47 -8.27 -8.52 -2.57
C THR A 47 -7.10 -8.28 -1.59
N SER A 48 -5.89 -8.75 -1.89
CA SER A 48 -4.73 -8.41 -1.07
C SER A 48 -4.17 -7.03 -1.43
N CYS A 49 -4.13 -6.68 -2.71
CA CYS A 49 -3.55 -5.42 -3.20
C CYS A 49 -4.63 -4.42 -3.62
N SER A 50 -4.39 -3.13 -3.31
CA SER A 50 -5.34 -2.06 -3.64
C SER A 50 -5.56 -1.89 -5.15
N GLY A 51 -4.51 -2.09 -5.97
CA GLY A 51 -4.63 -2.07 -7.43
C GLY A 51 -5.58 -3.13 -7.97
N ALA A 52 -5.52 -4.35 -7.42
CA ALA A 52 -6.47 -5.41 -7.77
C ALA A 52 -7.90 -5.06 -7.35
N ALA A 53 -8.08 -4.42 -6.17
CA ALA A 53 -9.39 -4.00 -5.68
C ALA A 53 -10.05 -2.96 -6.58
N THR A 54 -9.29 -2.03 -7.17
CA THR A 54 -9.85 -1.00 -8.06
C THR A 54 -10.52 -1.60 -9.30
N ALA A 55 -10.03 -2.74 -9.78
CA ALA A 55 -10.61 -3.44 -10.93
C ALA A 55 -11.68 -4.47 -10.53
N ALA A 56 -11.54 -5.10 -9.35
CA ALA A 56 -12.47 -6.11 -8.88
C ALA A 56 -13.75 -5.52 -8.28
N SER A 57 -13.64 -4.48 -7.45
CA SER A 57 -14.76 -3.95 -6.67
C SER A 57 -15.94 -3.45 -7.50
N PRO A 58 -15.77 -2.80 -8.69
CA PRO A 58 -16.92 -2.41 -9.53
C PRO A 58 -17.71 -3.60 -10.04
N LEU A 59 -17.06 -4.72 -10.39
CA LEU A 59 -17.72 -5.93 -10.87
C LEU A 59 -18.50 -6.61 -9.74
N ILE A 60 -17.87 -6.78 -8.58
CA ILE A 60 -18.47 -7.37 -7.39
C ILE A 60 -19.68 -6.53 -6.91
N SER A 61 -19.51 -5.21 -6.89
CA SER A 61 -20.58 -4.25 -6.56
C SER A 61 -21.76 -4.34 -7.53
N ALA A 62 -21.48 -4.38 -8.85
CA ALA A 62 -22.52 -4.50 -9.88
C ALA A 62 -23.30 -5.83 -9.76
N ALA A 63 -22.67 -6.90 -9.29
CA ALA A 63 -23.32 -8.17 -9.00
C ALA A 63 -24.12 -8.17 -7.68
N GLY A 64 -24.13 -7.06 -6.93
CA GLY A 64 -24.84 -6.95 -5.65
C GLY A 64 -24.18 -7.68 -4.50
N MET A 65 -22.93 -8.10 -4.66
CA MET A 65 -22.15 -8.80 -3.65
C MET A 65 -21.40 -7.84 -2.72
N VAL A 66 -21.05 -8.34 -1.55
CA VAL A 66 -20.16 -7.65 -0.58
C VAL A 66 -18.73 -8.14 -0.79
N MET A 67 -17.80 -7.19 -0.74
CA MET A 67 -16.34 -7.44 -0.78
C MET A 67 -15.69 -6.80 0.44
N ILE A 68 -14.95 -7.59 1.22
CA ILE A 68 -14.26 -7.13 2.42
C ILE A 68 -12.77 -7.45 2.33
N SER A 69 -11.93 -6.42 2.34
CA SER A 69 -10.48 -6.61 2.35
C SER A 69 -9.89 -6.45 3.76
N GLY A 70 -8.94 -7.31 4.07
CA GLY A 70 -8.12 -7.20 5.30
C GLY A 70 -6.82 -6.44 5.12
N SER A 71 -6.49 -6.02 3.88
CA SER A 71 -5.16 -5.45 3.57
C SER A 71 -5.15 -4.27 2.60
N ASN A 72 -6.22 -4.00 1.87
CA ASN A 72 -6.25 -2.82 1.00
C ASN A 72 -6.33 -1.53 1.82
N THR A 73 -5.39 -0.64 1.63
CA THR A 73 -5.25 0.59 2.43
C THR A 73 -5.47 1.87 1.64
N SER A 74 -5.47 1.82 0.29
CA SER A 74 -5.63 3.01 -0.55
C SER A 74 -6.87 3.83 -0.18
N PRO A 75 -6.72 5.17 0.01
CA PRO A 75 -7.85 6.07 0.28
C PRO A 75 -8.88 6.06 -0.85
N SER A 76 -8.44 5.83 -2.09
CA SER A 76 -9.29 5.84 -3.28
C SER A 76 -10.44 4.84 -3.21
N LEU A 77 -10.26 3.74 -2.47
CA LEU A 77 -11.25 2.67 -2.32
C LEU A 77 -12.36 2.97 -1.31
N THR A 78 -12.17 3.96 -0.44
CA THR A 78 -13.15 4.31 0.61
C THR A 78 -13.43 5.81 0.70
N SER A 79 -12.54 6.61 1.31
CA SER A 79 -12.78 8.04 1.50
C SER A 79 -11.50 8.81 1.86
N ASP A 80 -11.64 10.13 1.81
CA ASP A 80 -10.65 11.12 2.24
C ASP A 80 -10.64 11.38 3.76
N LEU A 81 -11.36 10.58 4.56
CA LEU A 81 -11.61 10.76 6.01
C LEU A 81 -12.43 12.00 6.37
N ALA A 82 -12.71 12.90 5.44
CA ALA A 82 -13.58 14.06 5.64
C ALA A 82 -15.03 13.81 5.15
N GLY A 83 -15.30 12.58 4.69
CA GLY A 83 -16.62 12.15 4.25
C GLY A 83 -16.82 12.17 2.73
N THR A 84 -15.79 12.51 1.95
CA THR A 84 -15.85 12.41 0.49
C THR A 84 -15.45 11.00 0.07
N ALA A 85 -16.32 10.34 -0.68
CA ALA A 85 -16.01 9.01 -1.23
C ALA A 85 -14.81 9.08 -2.19
N GLY A 86 -13.94 8.09 -2.11
CA GLY A 86 -12.81 7.95 -3.03
C GLY A 86 -13.28 7.64 -4.46
N PRO A 87 -12.47 7.95 -5.46
CA PRO A 87 -12.85 7.76 -6.88
C PRO A 87 -13.09 6.30 -7.26
N ASN A 88 -12.53 5.36 -6.51
CA ASN A 88 -12.69 3.92 -6.73
C ASN A 88 -13.59 3.26 -5.65
N TYR A 89 -14.37 4.06 -4.93
CA TYR A 89 -15.33 3.51 -3.99
C TYR A 89 -16.56 2.97 -4.72
N HIS A 90 -16.92 1.74 -4.43
CA HIS A 90 -18.13 1.07 -4.92
C HIS A 90 -18.95 0.55 -3.75
N VAL A 91 -20.28 0.63 -3.87
CA VAL A 91 -21.20 0.16 -2.83
C VAL A 91 -20.98 -1.33 -2.58
N GLY A 92 -20.91 -1.72 -1.32
CA GLY A 92 -20.63 -3.11 -0.92
C GLY A 92 -19.14 -3.41 -0.72
N TYR A 93 -18.25 -2.45 -1.02
CA TYR A 93 -16.83 -2.58 -0.66
C TYR A 93 -16.58 -2.08 0.77
N TYR A 94 -15.90 -2.91 1.54
CA TYR A 94 -15.47 -2.63 2.91
C TYR A 94 -14.04 -3.09 3.14
N ARG A 95 -13.43 -2.60 4.20
CA ARG A 95 -12.13 -3.08 4.67
C ARG A 95 -12.02 -3.05 6.19
N THR A 96 -11.20 -3.93 6.74
CA THR A 96 -10.79 -3.93 8.14
C THR A 96 -9.39 -3.33 8.32
N ALA A 97 -8.65 -3.15 7.23
CA ALA A 97 -7.38 -2.45 7.21
C ALA A 97 -7.56 -0.93 7.46
N HIS A 98 -6.50 -0.27 7.89
CA HIS A 98 -6.47 1.18 8.06
C HIS A 98 -6.53 1.91 6.69
N ASN A 99 -6.60 3.24 6.72
CA ASN A 99 -6.48 4.09 5.55
C ASN A 99 -5.06 4.66 5.49
N ASP A 100 -4.44 4.68 4.29
CA ASP A 100 -3.09 5.21 4.06
C ASP A 100 -2.92 6.67 4.50
N LEU A 101 -4.01 7.45 4.59
CA LEU A 101 -3.96 8.80 5.12
C LEU A 101 -3.49 8.83 6.59
N TYR A 102 -3.84 7.82 7.39
CA TYR A 102 -3.31 7.69 8.75
C TYR A 102 -1.85 7.26 8.77
N GLN A 103 -1.47 6.31 7.90
CA GLN A 103 -0.10 5.82 7.83
C GLN A 103 0.85 6.89 7.31
N GLY A 104 0.47 7.60 6.25
CA GLY A 104 1.26 8.71 5.70
C GLY A 104 1.43 9.85 6.70
N GLN A 105 0.35 10.22 7.42
CA GLN A 105 0.43 11.21 8.50
C GLN A 105 1.37 10.76 9.64
N ALA A 106 1.31 9.50 10.03
CA ALA A 106 2.18 8.97 11.09
C ALA A 106 3.66 8.97 10.65
N ALA A 107 3.94 8.55 9.41
CA ALA A 107 5.28 8.60 8.83
C ALA A 107 5.82 10.03 8.74
N ALA A 108 5.00 10.99 8.31
CA ALA A 108 5.37 12.40 8.23
C ALA A 108 5.65 13.00 9.62
N ASN A 109 4.79 12.75 10.59
CA ASN A 109 5.00 13.22 11.97
C ASN A 109 6.29 12.62 12.56
N PHE A 110 6.54 11.33 12.33
CA PHE A 110 7.78 10.70 12.80
C PHE A 110 9.02 11.33 12.15
N ALA A 111 8.99 11.60 10.85
CA ALA A 111 10.06 12.28 10.13
C ALA A 111 10.35 13.67 10.70
N LEU A 112 9.31 14.48 10.90
CA LEU A 112 9.44 15.85 11.39
C LEU A 112 9.81 15.91 12.87
N ASP A 113 9.05 15.22 13.73
CA ASP A 113 9.08 15.41 15.19
C ASP A 113 10.16 14.54 15.87
N VAL A 114 10.47 13.38 15.32
CA VAL A 114 11.40 12.42 15.94
C VAL A 114 12.74 12.41 15.25
N LEU A 115 12.76 12.38 13.90
CA LEU A 115 14.02 12.37 13.14
C LEU A 115 14.55 13.78 12.88
N GLY A 116 13.72 14.82 13.00
CA GLY A 116 14.11 16.21 12.73
C GLY A 116 14.37 16.50 11.26
N VAL A 117 13.78 15.71 10.37
CA VAL A 117 13.89 15.85 8.91
C VAL A 117 13.19 17.10 8.46
N SER A 118 13.82 17.89 7.61
CA SER A 118 13.26 19.14 7.07
C SER A 118 12.93 19.07 5.58
N SER A 119 13.55 18.13 4.87
CA SER A 119 13.33 17.91 3.45
C SER A 119 13.18 16.42 3.15
N ALA A 120 12.24 16.07 2.27
CA ALA A 120 12.01 14.69 1.90
C ALA A 120 11.68 14.56 0.41
N ALA A 121 11.93 13.37 -0.13
CA ALA A 121 11.43 12.95 -1.43
C ALA A 121 10.61 11.66 -1.30
N ALA A 122 9.76 11.38 -2.27
CA ALA A 122 8.98 10.16 -2.31
C ALA A 122 9.01 9.49 -3.69
N ILE A 123 9.03 8.15 -3.70
CA ILE A 123 8.95 7.32 -4.91
C ILE A 123 7.77 6.36 -4.78
N HIS A 124 7.01 6.18 -5.88
CA HIS A 124 5.94 5.19 -6.00
C HIS A 124 6.05 4.44 -7.34
N ASP A 125 5.23 3.40 -7.56
CA ASP A 125 5.21 2.63 -8.81
C ASP A 125 3.90 2.76 -9.59
N GLY A 126 3.06 3.75 -9.22
CA GLY A 126 1.77 4.01 -9.85
C GLY A 126 0.63 3.07 -9.39
N ASP A 127 0.91 2.10 -8.53
CA ASP A 127 -0.18 1.32 -7.89
C ASP A 127 -1.00 2.23 -6.96
N PRO A 128 -2.33 2.10 -6.91
CA PRO A 128 -3.18 2.86 -6.01
C PRO A 128 -2.78 2.82 -4.52
N TYR A 129 -2.10 1.77 -4.07
CA TYR A 129 -1.51 1.72 -2.73
C TYR A 129 -0.26 2.60 -2.65
N THR A 130 0.73 2.35 -3.50
CA THR A 130 2.05 2.99 -3.39
C THR A 130 1.97 4.48 -3.64
N GLU A 131 1.21 4.90 -4.67
CA GLU A 131 0.96 6.31 -4.97
C GLU A 131 0.12 6.97 -3.88
N GLY A 132 -0.94 6.31 -3.41
CA GLY A 132 -1.82 6.82 -2.36
C GLY A 132 -1.07 7.08 -1.06
N LEU A 133 -0.24 6.14 -0.62
CA LEU A 133 0.54 6.28 0.60
C LEU A 133 1.69 7.28 0.46
N ALA A 134 2.40 7.28 -0.68
CA ALA A 134 3.44 8.27 -0.95
C ALA A 134 2.85 9.70 -0.96
N ARG A 135 1.67 9.88 -1.56
CA ARG A 135 0.97 11.18 -1.56
C ARG A 135 0.52 11.57 -0.16
N ALA A 136 -0.07 10.65 0.59
CA ALA A 136 -0.50 10.91 1.96
C ALA A 136 0.66 11.35 2.87
N PHE A 137 1.83 10.71 2.70
CA PHE A 137 3.06 11.14 3.36
C PHE A 137 3.47 12.55 2.93
N ALA A 138 3.56 12.80 1.61
CA ALA A 138 4.00 14.07 1.06
C ALA A 138 3.13 15.25 1.53
N ASP A 139 1.81 15.10 1.41
CA ASP A 139 0.84 16.14 1.81
C ASP A 139 0.92 16.43 3.31
N ALA A 140 1.04 15.38 4.14
CA ALA A 140 1.17 15.53 5.59
C ALA A 140 2.52 16.14 5.99
N PHE A 141 3.60 15.80 5.30
CA PHE A 141 4.94 16.33 5.54
C PHE A 141 5.01 17.83 5.22
N GLU A 142 4.46 18.25 4.07
CA GLU A 142 4.36 19.67 3.71
C GLU A 142 3.43 20.44 4.65
N ALA A 143 2.28 19.87 5.02
CA ALA A 143 1.37 20.48 5.99
C ALA A 143 2.02 20.64 7.38
N GLY A 144 2.95 19.76 7.75
CA GLY A 144 3.75 19.87 8.97
C GLY A 144 4.94 20.83 8.89
N GLY A 145 5.15 21.48 7.74
CA GLY A 145 6.21 22.47 7.53
C GLY A 145 7.49 21.91 6.89
N GLY A 146 7.51 20.65 6.48
CA GLY A 146 8.59 20.06 5.71
C GLY A 146 8.58 20.54 4.25
N THR A 147 9.67 20.29 3.54
CA THR A 147 9.82 20.61 2.11
C THR A 147 9.92 19.34 1.29
N LEU A 148 9.00 19.13 0.35
CA LEU A 148 9.07 18.04 -0.60
C LEU A 148 10.02 18.41 -1.74
N THR A 149 11.15 17.70 -1.87
CA THR A 149 12.19 17.97 -2.89
C THR A 149 12.01 17.15 -4.16
N GLY A 150 11.20 16.08 -4.12
CA GLY A 150 10.89 15.24 -5.25
C GLY A 150 9.71 14.33 -4.98
N PHE A 151 8.88 14.13 -6.01
CA PHE A 151 7.81 13.15 -5.99
C PHE A 151 7.78 12.50 -7.39
N THR A 152 8.22 11.26 -7.48
CA THR A 152 8.45 10.61 -8.76
C THR A 152 8.01 9.16 -8.77
N ALA A 153 7.89 8.58 -9.96
CA ALA A 153 7.46 7.21 -10.15
C ALA A 153 8.54 6.37 -10.83
N VAL A 154 8.54 5.07 -10.50
CA VAL A 154 9.18 4.00 -11.28
C VAL A 154 8.09 3.13 -11.89
N ASN A 155 8.43 2.26 -12.83
CA ASN A 155 7.47 1.29 -13.33
C ASN A 155 7.71 -0.07 -12.67
N LYS A 156 6.64 -0.83 -12.47
CA LYS A 156 6.76 -2.24 -12.08
C LYS A 156 7.58 -2.99 -13.13
N GLY A 157 8.59 -3.73 -12.66
CA GLY A 157 9.55 -4.44 -13.50
C GLY A 157 10.82 -3.66 -13.84
N ASP A 158 10.92 -2.37 -13.48
CA ASP A 158 12.17 -1.64 -13.61
C ASP A 158 13.25 -2.25 -12.70
N THR A 159 14.44 -2.42 -13.23
CA THR A 159 15.60 -2.96 -12.49
C THR A 159 16.73 -1.96 -12.34
N ASP A 160 16.71 -0.87 -13.10
CA ASP A 160 17.68 0.23 -13.03
C ASP A 160 17.01 1.45 -12.38
N MET A 161 17.34 1.66 -11.11
CA MET A 161 16.84 2.79 -10.31
C MET A 161 17.80 3.98 -10.29
N VAL A 162 19.00 3.83 -10.85
CA VAL A 162 20.01 4.91 -10.83
C VAL A 162 19.50 6.22 -11.44
N PRO A 163 18.77 6.23 -12.56
CA PRO A 163 18.27 7.49 -13.11
C PRO A 163 17.33 8.25 -12.16
N VAL A 164 16.33 7.56 -11.59
CA VAL A 164 15.37 8.18 -10.66
C VAL A 164 16.04 8.57 -9.35
N LEU A 165 16.96 7.76 -8.84
CA LEU A 165 17.72 8.08 -7.63
C LEU A 165 18.67 9.27 -7.84
N THR A 166 19.23 9.43 -9.04
CA THR A 166 20.04 10.61 -9.41
C THR A 166 19.19 11.90 -9.45
N GLU A 167 17.97 11.80 -9.97
CA GLU A 167 17.00 12.92 -9.94
C GLU A 167 16.66 13.30 -8.49
N ILE A 168 16.37 12.33 -7.65
CA ILE A 168 16.11 12.54 -6.20
C ILE A 168 17.32 13.20 -5.52
N ALA A 169 18.53 12.70 -5.78
CA ALA A 169 19.77 13.22 -5.19
C ALA A 169 20.02 14.69 -5.52
N ALA A 170 19.58 15.15 -6.69
CA ALA A 170 19.70 16.56 -7.08
C ALA A 170 18.90 17.50 -6.15
N GLY A 171 17.83 17.00 -5.53
CA GLY A 171 17.04 17.71 -4.51
C GLY A 171 17.67 17.70 -3.12
N SER A 172 18.71 16.90 -2.91
CA SER A 172 19.41 16.71 -1.61
C SER A 172 18.45 16.49 -0.44
N PRO A 173 17.54 15.49 -0.49
CA PRO A 173 16.59 15.23 0.58
C PRO A 173 17.27 14.69 1.83
N ASP A 174 16.81 15.11 3.01
CA ASP A 174 17.19 14.49 4.28
C ASP A 174 16.62 13.06 4.39
N MET A 175 15.48 12.81 3.74
CA MET A 175 14.81 11.50 3.77
C MET A 175 14.22 11.12 2.40
N LEU A 176 14.27 9.82 2.06
CA LEU A 176 13.57 9.22 0.94
C LEU A 176 12.51 8.23 1.45
N PHE A 177 11.24 8.49 1.13
CA PHE A 177 10.12 7.60 1.42
C PHE A 177 9.68 6.83 0.16
N PHE A 178 9.65 5.49 0.25
CA PHE A 178 9.31 4.64 -0.90
C PHE A 178 8.43 3.45 -0.47
N PRO A 179 7.10 3.66 -0.38
CA PRO A 179 6.14 2.62 -0.01
C PRO A 179 5.86 1.67 -1.19
N ILE A 180 6.89 0.98 -1.65
CA ILE A 180 6.90 0.11 -2.82
C ILE A 180 7.00 -1.34 -2.36
N PHE A 181 6.76 -2.30 -3.26
CA PHE A 181 6.96 -3.72 -3.03
C PHE A 181 8.33 -4.21 -3.55
N GLN A 182 8.65 -5.48 -3.29
CA GLN A 182 9.73 -6.19 -3.97
C GLN A 182 9.28 -6.60 -5.38
N PRO A 183 10.17 -6.66 -6.39
CA PRO A 183 11.62 -6.49 -6.28
C PRO A 183 12.12 -5.03 -6.36
N GLU A 184 11.30 -4.06 -6.76
CA GLU A 184 11.73 -2.68 -7.01
C GLU A 184 12.31 -2.05 -5.74
N GLY A 185 11.74 -2.34 -4.56
CA GLY A 185 12.27 -1.88 -3.28
C GLY A 185 13.70 -2.36 -3.01
N ASP A 186 14.05 -3.59 -3.40
CA ASP A 186 15.42 -4.10 -3.29
C ASP A 186 16.38 -3.29 -4.16
N PHE A 187 15.97 -3.00 -5.40
CA PHE A 187 16.81 -2.22 -6.31
C PHE A 187 16.98 -0.77 -5.86
N ILE A 188 15.93 -0.16 -5.30
CA ILE A 188 16.02 1.19 -4.75
C ILE A 188 17.05 1.24 -3.62
N ILE A 189 16.96 0.38 -2.61
CA ILE A 189 17.88 0.44 -1.47
C ILE A 189 19.31 0.08 -1.84
N GLN A 190 19.51 -0.94 -2.66
CA GLN A 190 20.85 -1.36 -3.10
C GLN A 190 21.52 -0.31 -3.98
N GLN A 191 20.80 0.27 -4.93
CA GLN A 191 21.37 1.24 -5.86
C GLN A 191 21.52 2.62 -5.24
N SER A 192 20.70 3.00 -4.26
CA SER A 192 20.86 4.26 -3.54
C SER A 192 22.24 4.42 -2.91
N ALA A 193 22.83 3.33 -2.44
CA ALA A 193 24.18 3.31 -1.88
C ALA A 193 25.28 3.67 -2.91
N THR A 194 24.97 3.61 -4.22
CA THR A 194 25.90 3.92 -5.30
C THR A 194 25.72 5.30 -5.90
N VAL A 195 24.64 6.01 -5.54
CA VAL A 195 24.29 7.33 -6.07
C VAL A 195 24.83 8.43 -5.17
N SER A 196 25.77 9.23 -5.70
CA SER A 196 26.30 10.38 -4.98
C SER A 196 25.21 11.40 -4.64
N GLY A 197 25.22 11.85 -3.39
CA GLY A 197 24.25 12.80 -2.86
C GLY A 197 23.14 12.15 -2.03
N LEU A 198 23.14 10.81 -1.93
CA LEU A 198 22.23 10.07 -1.04
C LEU A 198 22.92 9.44 0.17
N GLU A 199 24.23 9.66 0.36
CA GLU A 199 25.04 8.99 1.40
C GLU A 199 24.56 9.27 2.84
N GLY A 200 23.84 10.36 3.05
CA GLY A 200 23.30 10.73 4.36
C GLY A 200 21.78 10.74 4.42
N THR A 201 21.14 10.36 3.33
CA THR A 201 19.68 10.35 3.24
C THR A 201 19.07 9.20 4.07
N ILE A 202 18.14 9.52 4.95
CA ILE A 202 17.41 8.53 5.73
C ILE A 202 16.44 7.79 4.80
N MET A 203 16.52 6.47 4.80
CA MET A 203 15.63 5.63 4.00
C MET A 203 14.43 5.18 4.84
N MET A 204 13.22 5.39 4.34
CA MET A 204 11.99 4.92 4.97
C MET A 204 11.11 4.22 3.94
N ALA A 205 10.63 3.05 4.30
CA ALA A 205 9.66 2.29 3.51
C ALA A 205 8.35 2.08 4.27
N ALA A 206 7.45 1.31 3.68
CA ALA A 206 6.19 0.90 4.31
C ALA A 206 6.18 -0.61 4.58
N ASP A 207 5.10 -1.07 5.19
CA ASP A 207 4.87 -2.47 5.58
C ASP A 207 4.91 -3.45 4.40
N GLY A 208 4.67 -3.00 3.16
CA GLY A 208 4.86 -3.81 1.96
C GLY A 208 6.27 -4.37 1.77
N LEU A 209 7.28 -3.72 2.35
CA LEU A 209 8.67 -4.18 2.38
C LEU A 209 9.09 -4.80 3.72
N LEU A 210 8.24 -4.77 4.75
CA LEU A 210 8.57 -5.27 6.08
C LEU A 210 8.43 -6.80 6.13
N ASN A 211 9.35 -7.51 5.49
CA ASN A 211 9.41 -8.96 5.47
C ASN A 211 10.85 -9.47 5.61
N SER A 212 11.01 -10.74 5.97
CA SER A 212 12.32 -11.34 6.26
C SER A 212 13.29 -11.35 5.07
N ASN A 213 12.77 -11.42 3.84
CA ASN A 213 13.62 -11.45 2.64
C ASN A 213 14.23 -10.06 2.40
N TYR A 214 13.41 -9.01 2.49
CA TYR A 214 13.88 -7.63 2.35
C TYR A 214 14.86 -7.26 3.46
N LEU A 215 14.54 -7.58 4.72
CA LEU A 215 15.40 -7.29 5.87
C LEU A 215 16.72 -8.09 5.89
N ALA A 216 16.87 -9.10 5.02
CA ALA A 216 18.13 -9.81 4.83
C ALA A 216 19.11 -9.06 3.91
N VAL A 217 18.67 -8.04 3.21
CA VAL A 217 19.52 -7.17 2.37
C VAL A 217 20.32 -6.25 3.29
N SER A 218 21.65 -6.24 3.17
CA SER A 218 22.54 -5.52 4.10
C SER A 218 22.30 -4.00 4.12
N GLU A 219 21.89 -3.43 3.00
CA GLU A 219 21.62 -2.00 2.83
C GLU A 219 20.37 -1.52 3.55
N THR A 220 19.55 -2.45 4.05
CA THR A 220 18.35 -2.10 4.85
C THR A 220 18.68 -1.75 6.30
N GLU A 221 19.92 -1.97 6.74
CA GLU A 221 20.31 -1.61 8.12
C GLU A 221 20.20 -0.10 8.34
N GLY A 222 19.50 0.28 9.39
CA GLY A 222 19.25 1.69 9.73
C GLY A 222 18.03 2.31 9.02
N MET A 223 17.32 1.57 8.17
CA MET A 223 16.06 2.01 7.60
C MET A 223 14.93 2.07 8.64
N TYR A 224 13.96 2.92 8.33
CA TYR A 224 12.69 2.97 9.06
C TYR A 224 11.56 2.40 8.21
N PHE A 225 10.52 1.92 8.89
CA PHE A 225 9.32 1.38 8.26
C PHE A 225 8.08 1.94 8.95
N SER A 226 7.09 2.33 8.16
CA SER A 226 5.75 2.62 8.65
C SER A 226 4.83 1.43 8.39
N GLY A 227 3.86 1.22 9.26
CA GLY A 227 2.88 0.13 9.10
C GLY A 227 1.84 0.13 10.20
N PRO A 228 0.84 -0.75 10.10
CA PRO A 228 -0.17 -0.90 11.16
C PRO A 228 0.45 -1.43 12.44
N ASP A 229 -0.12 -1.04 13.57
CA ASP A 229 0.22 -1.69 14.84
C ASP A 229 -0.42 -3.08 14.88
N ILE A 230 0.39 -4.11 14.72
CA ILE A 230 -0.03 -5.51 14.76
C ILE A 230 0.04 -6.14 16.15
N ARG A 231 0.31 -5.34 17.18
CA ARG A 231 0.30 -5.80 18.57
C ARG A 231 -1.14 -5.88 19.07
N TYR A 232 -1.77 -6.99 18.78
CA TYR A 232 -3.07 -7.32 19.33
C TYR A 232 -2.88 -7.61 20.83
N GLY A 233 -3.63 -6.94 21.71
CA GLY A 233 -3.54 -7.18 23.15
C GLY A 233 -3.84 -8.64 23.53
N THR A 234 -3.80 -8.95 24.83
CA THR A 234 -3.98 -10.31 25.38
C THR A 234 -5.35 -10.95 25.11
N ASN A 235 -6.24 -10.27 24.41
CA ASN A 235 -7.61 -10.73 24.11
C ASN A 235 -7.77 -11.29 22.69
N TYR A 236 -6.67 -11.61 22.00
CA TYR A 236 -6.67 -12.23 20.68
C TYR A 236 -6.08 -13.64 20.79
#